data_590572075868a8702a9b30dbb42b6b27
#
_entry.id   590572075868a8702a9b30dbb42b6b27
#
_cell.length_a   1.000
_cell.length_b   1.000
_cell.length_c   1.000
_cell.angle_alpha   90.00
_cell.angle_beta   90.00
_cell.angle_gamma   90.00
#
_symmetry.space_group_name_H-M   'P 1'
#
loop_
_entity.id
_entity.type
_entity.pdbx_description
1 polymer ?
#
loop_
_entity_poly.entity_id
_entity_poly.type
_entity_poly.pdbx_seq_one_letter_code
_entity_poly.pdbx_strand_id
1 'polypeptide(L)'
;MKVKKILIILLVIVITAFFLTDFSSIYTIDDYAYVIAMGLDNSDDSDLILSLQIAIPAGSSKGSESSSSQSSSSIVSTVKCKNINGGVNLINDYLGQKLNLSYCKAMVFSEDIAKQGIGNYICTATNDIEIRPSCDIIVSKCSALDYITNSKPLLENLSSKYYEIASSSQKDTGLTRTISLMSFYNRYYDSLCEPYAPLSSIEESNESGNANQSSQANTKTNQDNQVDNSNQSNQESQANQLNQANQSEQINSNASINKKESESNSEDAKNEVQGKTLDSDKNSDNSNGGDSSSSSGGNSESSSKKDVEKDNASEKIKNQGLAIFKDDKLIGEISREETLCYMLVSGKLKEAVINVPSPFEDADYVSLNISSVHSKNKVEIKNGTPFITCNISLSARVLSSTKTSNYLSKENSLALEYATNSYLNANITDFLYKTSKELKSDFIGFGRNAVRSFKTMDDWKNYDWLNKYQNSEFNVNVNTTVKSSYLLIG
;
A
#
# COMPACT_ATOMS: atom_id res chain seq x y z
N MET A 1 57.79 25.65 50.79
CA MET A 1 56.96 26.35 49.78
C MET A 1 57.25 25.93 48.33
N LYS A 2 58.47 25.74 47.88
CA LYS A 2 58.82 25.35 46.48
C LYS A 2 58.31 23.95 46.11
N VAL A 3 58.38 22.94 46.97
CA VAL A 3 57.95 21.57 46.68
C VAL A 3 56.42 21.48 46.48
N LYS A 4 55.59 22.18 47.29
CA LYS A 4 54.13 22.22 47.10
C LYS A 4 53.73 22.84 45.74
N LYS A 5 54.45 23.89 45.28
CA LYS A 5 54.20 24.48 43.94
C LYS A 5 54.52 23.54 42.80
N ILE A 6 55.60 22.76 42.92
CA ILE A 6 56.02 21.77 41.91
C ILE A 6 54.97 20.63 41.85
N LEU A 7 54.44 20.19 42.98
CA LEU A 7 53.43 19.13 43.04
C LEU A 7 52.09 19.58 42.44
N ILE A 8 51.72 20.84 42.62
CA ILE A 8 50.53 21.41 41.99
C ILE A 8 50.68 21.51 40.48
N ILE A 9 51.84 21.93 39.98
CA ILE A 9 52.13 22.01 38.53
C ILE A 9 52.10 20.63 37.91
N LEU A 10 52.67 19.61 38.55
CA LEU A 10 52.65 18.24 38.09
C LEU A 10 51.23 17.65 38.04
N LEU A 11 50.39 17.95 39.05
CA LEU A 11 48.99 17.59 39.09
C LEU A 11 48.20 18.22 37.90
N VAL A 12 48.41 19.50 37.65
CA VAL A 12 47.75 20.20 36.52
C VAL A 12 48.19 19.61 35.15
N ILE A 13 49.45 19.24 35.01
CA ILE A 13 49.97 18.59 33.78
C ILE A 13 49.30 17.20 33.59
N VAL A 14 49.13 16.41 34.64
CA VAL A 14 48.46 15.10 34.59
C VAL A 14 46.98 15.26 34.26
N ILE A 15 46.27 16.23 34.83
CA ILE A 15 44.87 16.52 34.52
C ILE A 15 44.71 16.98 33.06
N THR A 16 45.59 17.90 32.59
CA THR A 16 45.54 18.35 31.18
C THR A 16 45.89 17.23 30.23
N ALA A 17 46.83 16.37 30.52
CA ALA A 17 47.13 15.18 29.73
C ALA A 17 45.95 14.22 29.65
N PHE A 18 45.19 14.02 30.73
CA PHE A 18 44.00 13.20 30.76
C PHE A 18 42.89 13.75 29.86
N PHE A 19 42.68 15.08 29.87
CA PHE A 19 41.70 15.73 28.99
C PHE A 19 42.13 15.75 27.52
N LEU A 20 43.40 15.59 27.17
CA LEU A 20 43.91 15.56 25.80
C LEU A 20 43.84 14.15 25.17
N THR A 21 43.71 13.10 25.97
CA THR A 21 43.67 11.71 25.48
C THR A 21 42.29 11.26 24.96
N ASP A 22 41.21 11.93 25.34
CA ASP A 22 39.85 11.56 24.93
C ASP A 22 39.38 12.16 23.58
N PHE A 23 40.23 12.94 22.90
CA PHE A 23 39.84 13.64 21.64
C PHE A 23 40.11 12.85 20.35
N SER A 24 40.57 11.59 20.41
CA SER A 24 41.11 10.89 19.23
C SER A 24 40.15 9.97 18.49
N SER A 25 38.86 10.01 18.74
CA SER A 25 37.90 9.19 17.98
C SER A 25 36.62 9.94 17.61
N ILE A 26 36.76 11.16 17.10
CA ILE A 26 35.61 11.83 16.49
C ILE A 26 35.52 11.30 15.05
N TYR A 27 34.60 10.34 14.82
CA TYR A 27 34.21 9.95 13.49
C TYR A 27 33.56 11.16 12.80
N THR A 28 34.03 11.49 11.61
CA THR A 28 33.42 12.51 10.76
C THR A 28 32.25 11.91 9.97
N ILE A 29 31.39 12.75 9.40
CA ILE A 29 30.29 12.27 8.57
C ILE A 29 30.77 11.42 7.38
N ASP A 30 31.97 11.71 6.89
CA ASP A 30 32.59 11.04 5.75
C ASP A 30 33.11 9.62 6.10
N ASP A 31 33.24 9.30 7.39
CA ASP A 31 33.67 7.98 7.86
C ASP A 31 32.54 6.96 7.87
N TYR A 32 31.30 7.41 7.60
CA TYR A 32 30.12 6.55 7.62
C TYR A 32 29.56 6.26 6.23
N ALA A 33 29.19 4.99 6.02
CA ALA A 33 28.38 4.53 4.89
C ALA A 33 26.91 4.39 5.33
N TYR A 34 26.04 5.25 4.81
CA TYR A 34 24.63 5.32 5.22
C TYR A 34 23.79 4.27 4.49
N VAL A 35 23.19 3.36 5.24
CA VAL A 35 22.28 2.34 4.72
C VAL A 35 20.90 2.95 4.50
N ILE A 36 20.36 2.82 3.28
CA ILE A 36 19.03 3.32 2.87
C ILE A 36 17.96 2.25 3.06
N ALA A 37 18.26 1.01 2.62
CA ALA A 37 17.37 -0.14 2.72
C ALA A 37 18.15 -1.41 3.01
N MET A 38 17.47 -2.36 3.61
CA MET A 38 17.99 -3.69 3.98
C MET A 38 17.12 -4.75 3.36
N GLY A 39 17.71 -5.67 2.59
CA GLY A 39 17.03 -6.83 2.01
C GLY A 39 17.44 -8.10 2.73
N LEU A 40 16.45 -8.97 3.00
CA LEU A 40 16.65 -10.24 3.69
C LEU A 40 16.07 -11.36 2.83
N ASP A 41 16.91 -12.29 2.42
CA ASP A 41 16.60 -13.46 1.62
C ASP A 41 17.10 -14.73 2.30
N ASN A 42 16.46 -15.86 2.00
CA ASN A 42 16.98 -17.17 2.41
C ASN A 42 18.06 -17.65 1.45
N SER A 43 19.05 -18.35 2.01
CA SER A 43 19.98 -19.18 1.24
C SER A 43 19.56 -20.64 1.30
N ASP A 44 20.00 -21.43 0.31
CA ASP A 44 19.75 -22.89 0.24
C ASP A 44 20.23 -23.65 1.48
N ASP A 45 21.28 -23.13 2.16
CA ASP A 45 21.84 -23.74 3.37
C ASP A 45 21.20 -23.26 4.68
N SER A 46 19.99 -22.65 4.63
CA SER A 46 19.32 -22.05 5.79
C SER A 46 20.08 -20.86 6.41
N ASP A 47 20.99 -20.27 5.67
CA ASP A 47 21.68 -19.04 6.04
C ASP A 47 20.89 -17.83 5.53
N LEU A 48 21.09 -16.68 6.15
CA LEU A 48 20.54 -15.40 5.71
C LEU A 48 21.43 -14.80 4.62
N ILE A 49 20.81 -14.34 3.53
CA ILE A 49 21.44 -13.42 2.58
C ILE A 49 21.00 -12.02 2.97
N LEU A 50 21.96 -11.23 3.46
CA LEU A 50 21.75 -9.82 3.82
C LEU A 50 22.26 -8.93 2.69
N SER A 51 21.39 -8.07 2.18
CA SER A 51 21.68 -7.11 1.13
C SER A 51 21.45 -5.70 1.67
N LEU A 52 22.45 -4.82 1.61
CA LEU A 52 22.37 -3.45 2.08
C LEU A 52 22.48 -2.48 0.90
N GLN A 53 21.48 -1.63 0.74
CA GLN A 53 21.55 -0.49 -0.19
C GLN A 53 22.17 0.70 0.53
N ILE A 54 23.34 1.14 0.04
CA ILE A 54 24.17 2.15 0.67
C ILE A 54 24.18 3.41 -0.19
N ALA A 55 23.96 4.57 0.42
CA ALA A 55 23.98 5.86 -0.26
C ALA A 55 25.40 6.23 -0.72
N ILE A 56 25.52 6.75 -1.93
CA ILE A 56 26.75 7.38 -2.44
C ILE A 56 26.61 8.89 -2.23
N PRO A 57 27.47 9.53 -1.42
CA PRO A 57 27.42 11.00 -1.26
C PRO A 57 27.64 11.71 -2.59
N ALA A 58 26.83 12.74 -2.87
CA ALA A 58 27.00 13.58 -4.04
C ALA A 58 28.36 14.30 -3.95
N GLY A 59 29.27 14.06 -4.89
CA GLY A 59 30.60 14.65 -4.90
C GLY A 59 31.77 13.68 -4.85
N SER A 60 31.55 12.38 -4.60
CA SER A 60 32.60 11.36 -4.65
C SER A 60 32.99 10.91 -6.07
N SER A 61 32.25 11.31 -7.10
CA SER A 61 32.66 11.14 -8.50
C SER A 61 33.64 12.23 -8.93
N LYS A 62 34.89 12.18 -8.45
CA LYS A 62 35.99 12.99 -8.99
C LYS A 62 36.39 12.40 -10.33
N GLY A 63 36.06 13.11 -11.42
CA GLY A 63 36.73 13.00 -12.71
C GLY A 63 36.02 12.19 -13.77
N SER A 64 35.07 12.80 -14.44
CA SER A 64 34.95 12.86 -15.90
C SER A 64 33.70 13.68 -16.26
N GLU A 65 33.95 14.92 -16.65
CA GLU A 65 33.01 15.73 -17.44
C GLU A 65 32.92 15.13 -18.83
N SER A 66 32.15 14.09 -19.02
CA SER A 66 31.63 13.69 -20.35
C SER A 66 30.96 12.33 -20.25
N SER A 67 29.72 12.36 -20.07
CA SER A 67 28.69 11.46 -20.61
C SER A 67 27.45 11.46 -19.70
N SER A 68 26.31 11.63 -20.31
CA SER A 68 24.95 11.65 -19.75
C SER A 68 24.49 10.27 -19.22
N SER A 69 25.35 9.57 -18.49
CA SER A 69 24.96 8.39 -17.73
C SER A 69 24.59 8.81 -16.31
N GLN A 70 23.35 8.67 -15.98
CA GLN A 70 22.78 8.87 -14.65
C GLN A 70 23.59 8.05 -13.63
N SER A 71 24.49 8.71 -12.90
CA SER A 71 25.29 8.06 -11.85
C SER A 71 24.31 7.55 -10.77
N SER A 72 24.32 6.25 -10.49
CA SER A 72 23.52 5.65 -9.45
C SER A 72 23.83 6.31 -8.10
N SER A 73 22.80 6.80 -7.41
CA SER A 73 22.94 7.43 -6.09
C SER A 73 23.19 6.44 -4.96
N SER A 74 23.23 5.16 -5.24
CA SER A 74 23.41 4.08 -4.26
C SER A 74 24.08 2.86 -4.86
N ILE A 75 24.74 2.07 -4.01
CA ILE A 75 25.28 0.73 -4.30
C ILE A 75 24.59 -0.30 -3.44
N VAL A 76 24.55 -1.56 -3.89
CA VAL A 76 24.05 -2.68 -3.10
C VAL A 76 25.22 -3.60 -2.76
N SER A 77 25.39 -3.90 -1.48
CA SER A 77 26.37 -4.86 -0.97
C SER A 77 25.66 -6.04 -0.35
N THR A 78 26.05 -7.26 -0.71
CA THR A 78 25.38 -8.50 -0.30
C THR A 78 26.35 -9.46 0.35
N VAL A 79 25.91 -10.12 1.43
CA VAL A 79 26.69 -11.10 2.16
C VAL A 79 25.82 -12.26 2.66
N LYS A 80 26.39 -13.46 2.67
CA LYS A 80 25.79 -14.62 3.33
C LYS A 80 26.22 -14.64 4.80
N CYS A 81 25.28 -14.75 5.72
CA CYS A 81 25.53 -14.63 7.16
C CYS A 81 24.52 -15.44 7.98
N LYS A 82 24.76 -15.56 9.29
CA LYS A 82 23.83 -16.26 10.20
C LYS A 82 22.75 -15.36 10.79
N ASN A 83 22.99 -14.05 10.85
CA ASN A 83 22.07 -13.05 11.40
C ASN A 83 22.44 -11.65 10.89
N ILE A 84 21.55 -10.67 11.10
CA ILE A 84 21.72 -9.30 10.63
C ILE A 84 23.02 -8.68 11.13
N ASN A 85 23.29 -8.75 12.43
CA ASN A 85 24.47 -8.10 13.02
C ASN A 85 25.78 -8.71 12.50
N GLY A 86 25.81 -10.04 12.33
CA GLY A 86 26.95 -10.73 11.72
C GLY A 86 27.19 -10.29 10.28
N GLY A 87 26.11 -10.14 9.49
CA GLY A 87 26.18 -9.63 8.12
C GLY A 87 26.67 -8.19 8.04
N VAL A 88 26.14 -7.31 8.92
CA VAL A 88 26.60 -5.92 9.02
C VAL A 88 28.10 -5.86 9.32
N ASN A 89 28.58 -6.67 10.26
CA ASN A 89 30.00 -6.72 10.60
C ASN A 89 30.88 -7.22 9.44
N LEU A 90 30.41 -8.22 8.69
CA LEU A 90 31.12 -8.72 7.52
C LEU A 90 31.21 -7.64 6.42
N ILE A 91 30.13 -6.89 6.19
CA ILE A 91 30.14 -5.81 5.21
C ILE A 91 31.03 -4.65 5.68
N ASN A 92 31.05 -4.31 6.97
CA ASN A 92 31.95 -3.31 7.54
C ASN A 92 33.44 -3.64 7.27
N ASP A 93 33.80 -4.93 7.34
CA ASP A 93 35.19 -5.38 7.22
C ASP A 93 35.79 -5.05 5.84
N TYR A 94 35.00 -5.11 4.78
CA TYR A 94 35.52 -4.87 3.43
C TYR A 94 35.14 -3.50 2.82
N LEU A 95 34.19 -2.75 3.41
CA LEU A 95 33.85 -1.41 2.89
C LEU A 95 34.86 -0.33 3.28
N GLY A 96 35.61 -0.52 4.35
CA GLY A 96 36.55 0.50 4.87
C GLY A 96 35.88 1.74 5.50
N GLN A 97 34.53 1.79 5.53
CA GLN A 97 33.73 2.80 6.20
C GLN A 97 32.76 2.11 7.17
N LYS A 98 32.43 2.76 8.27
CA LYS A 98 31.49 2.21 9.24
C LYS A 98 30.05 2.36 8.72
N LEU A 99 29.31 1.26 8.61
CA LEU A 99 27.89 1.29 8.28
C LEU A 99 27.10 2.03 9.35
N ASN A 100 26.19 2.87 8.90
CA ASN A 100 25.24 3.59 9.74
C ASN A 100 23.81 3.21 9.33
N LEU A 101 23.12 2.49 10.21
CA LEU A 101 21.75 1.99 9.99
C LEU A 101 20.67 3.01 10.37
N SER A 102 21.03 4.15 10.98
CA SER A 102 20.07 5.15 11.45
C SER A 102 19.26 5.82 10.33
N TYR A 103 19.69 5.66 9.09
CA TYR A 103 19.00 6.19 7.92
C TYR A 103 18.23 5.12 7.14
N CYS A 104 18.19 3.88 7.62
CA CYS A 104 17.45 2.80 6.99
C CYS A 104 15.94 3.13 6.97
N LYS A 105 15.38 3.22 5.77
CA LYS A 105 13.97 3.57 5.52
C LYS A 105 13.08 2.35 5.37
N ALA A 106 13.61 1.25 4.84
CA ALA A 106 12.87 0.04 4.57
C ALA A 106 13.67 -1.23 4.87
N MET A 107 13.02 -2.21 5.47
CA MET A 107 13.46 -3.61 5.56
C MET A 107 12.56 -4.43 4.63
N VAL A 108 13.16 -5.04 3.63
CA VAL A 108 12.49 -5.84 2.60
C VAL A 108 12.75 -7.31 2.88
N PHE A 109 11.69 -8.07 3.04
CA PHE A 109 11.74 -9.52 3.21
C PHE A 109 11.24 -10.18 1.93
N SER A 110 11.95 -11.17 1.40
CA SER A 110 11.40 -12.01 0.34
C SER A 110 10.19 -12.80 0.85
N GLU A 111 9.30 -13.18 -0.05
CA GLU A 111 8.13 -13.99 0.28
C GLU A 111 8.51 -15.30 0.97
N ASP A 112 9.62 -15.92 0.55
CA ASP A 112 10.09 -17.19 1.08
C ASP A 112 10.56 -17.09 2.55
N ILE A 113 11.32 -16.05 2.90
CA ILE A 113 11.71 -15.83 4.30
C ILE A 113 10.50 -15.44 5.14
N ALA A 114 9.54 -14.69 4.57
CA ALA A 114 8.32 -14.31 5.26
C ALA A 114 7.43 -15.53 5.58
N LYS A 115 7.38 -16.55 4.72
CA LYS A 115 6.67 -17.82 4.98
C LYS A 115 7.33 -18.66 6.08
N GLN A 116 8.64 -18.57 6.23
CA GLN A 116 9.37 -19.29 7.28
C GLN A 116 9.20 -18.64 8.65
N GLY A 117 9.08 -17.31 8.68
CA GLY A 117 8.89 -16.51 9.88
C GLY A 117 9.94 -15.40 10.01
N ILE A 118 9.47 -14.19 10.25
CA ILE A 118 10.34 -13.00 10.33
C ILE A 118 10.49 -12.44 11.75
N GLY A 119 9.86 -13.07 12.75
CA GLY A 119 9.80 -12.56 14.12
C GLY A 119 11.19 -12.30 14.73
N ASN A 120 12.14 -13.22 14.54
CA ASN A 120 13.51 -13.06 15.04
C ASN A 120 14.23 -11.86 14.41
N TYR A 121 14.02 -11.60 13.12
CA TYR A 121 14.62 -10.45 12.43
C TYR A 121 14.00 -9.14 12.90
N ILE A 122 12.66 -9.13 13.08
CA ILE A 122 11.92 -7.99 13.63
C ILE A 122 12.40 -7.66 15.06
N CYS A 123 12.54 -8.70 15.92
CA CYS A 123 13.04 -8.51 17.28
C CYS A 123 14.48 -7.99 17.28
N THR A 124 15.36 -8.56 16.45
CA THR A 124 16.75 -8.12 16.34
C THR A 124 16.81 -6.65 15.91
N ALA A 125 16.07 -6.29 14.86
CA ALA A 125 16.05 -4.92 14.35
C ALA A 125 15.43 -3.91 15.35
N THR A 126 14.44 -4.34 16.15
CA THR A 126 13.82 -3.47 17.18
C THR A 126 14.75 -3.24 18.35
N ASN A 127 15.60 -4.21 18.67
CA ASN A 127 16.60 -4.11 19.75
C ASN A 127 17.87 -3.37 19.33
N ASP A 128 18.07 -3.17 18.03
CA ASP A 128 19.20 -2.40 17.51
C ASP A 128 18.94 -0.90 17.68
N ILE A 129 19.83 -0.22 18.39
CA ILE A 129 19.69 1.20 18.70
C ILE A 129 19.84 2.10 17.45
N GLU A 130 20.51 1.63 16.42
CA GLU A 130 20.71 2.38 15.18
C GLU A 130 19.49 2.31 14.25
N ILE A 131 18.75 1.20 14.26
CA ILE A 131 17.59 1.02 13.38
C ILE A 131 16.39 1.79 13.95
N ARG A 132 15.87 2.72 13.17
CA ARG A 132 14.73 3.54 13.63
C ARG A 132 13.44 2.72 13.72
N PRO A 133 12.65 2.91 14.78
CA PRO A 133 11.32 2.29 14.92
C PRO A 133 10.35 2.62 13.78
N SER A 134 10.60 3.69 13.04
CA SER A 134 9.83 4.15 11.88
C SER A 134 10.25 3.53 10.54
N CYS A 135 11.26 2.66 10.54
CA CYS A 135 11.66 1.90 9.35
C CYS A 135 10.47 1.08 8.84
N ASP A 136 10.14 1.16 7.56
CA ASP A 136 9.01 0.43 6.97
C ASP A 136 9.37 -1.05 6.73
N ILE A 137 8.41 -1.94 6.97
CA ILE A 137 8.51 -3.36 6.64
C ILE A 137 7.80 -3.60 5.31
N ILE A 138 8.46 -4.30 4.39
CA ILE A 138 7.94 -4.63 3.06
C ILE A 138 8.15 -6.12 2.81
N VAL A 139 7.16 -6.79 2.20
CA VAL A 139 7.31 -8.14 1.65
C VAL A 139 7.39 -8.04 0.13
N SER A 140 8.38 -8.71 -0.45
CA SER A 140 8.61 -8.75 -1.89
C SER A 140 8.32 -10.13 -2.46
N LYS A 141 7.56 -10.21 -3.57
CA LYS A 141 7.34 -11.47 -4.30
C LYS A 141 8.57 -11.97 -5.05
N CYS A 142 9.50 -11.07 -5.37
CA CYS A 142 10.83 -11.42 -5.86
C CYS A 142 11.83 -11.43 -4.70
N SER A 143 13.09 -11.75 -4.98
CA SER A 143 14.15 -11.65 -3.98
C SER A 143 14.22 -10.23 -3.42
N ALA A 144 14.56 -10.09 -2.14
CA ALA A 144 14.75 -8.79 -1.54
C ALA A 144 15.95 -8.05 -2.18
N LEU A 145 16.96 -8.79 -2.62
CA LEU A 145 18.09 -8.26 -3.38
C LEU A 145 17.63 -7.61 -4.68
N ASP A 146 16.83 -8.32 -5.50
CA ASP A 146 16.31 -7.77 -6.77
C ASP A 146 15.44 -6.55 -6.50
N TYR A 147 14.57 -6.63 -5.49
CA TYR A 147 13.72 -5.50 -5.11
C TYR A 147 14.51 -4.24 -4.79
N ILE A 148 15.54 -4.30 -3.91
CA ILE A 148 16.32 -3.12 -3.54
C ILE A 148 17.27 -2.64 -4.65
N THR A 149 17.73 -3.55 -5.51
CA THR A 149 18.61 -3.22 -6.65
C THR A 149 17.85 -2.47 -7.73
N ASN A 150 16.62 -2.90 -8.00
CA ASN A 150 15.78 -2.37 -9.07
C ASN A 150 14.78 -1.31 -8.59
N SER A 151 14.72 -1.03 -7.28
CA SER A 151 13.92 0.06 -6.74
C SER A 151 14.52 1.44 -7.07
N LYS A 152 14.55 1.76 -8.38
CA LYS A 152 15.01 3.05 -8.87
C LYS A 152 13.82 4.00 -9.01
N PRO A 153 13.82 5.14 -8.32
CA PRO A 153 12.78 6.13 -8.50
C PRO A 153 12.85 6.74 -9.90
N LEU A 154 11.73 6.76 -10.62
CA LEU A 154 11.64 7.36 -11.95
C LEU A 154 11.80 8.90 -11.94
N LEU A 155 11.38 9.53 -10.84
CA LEU A 155 11.30 10.99 -10.72
C LEU A 155 12.29 11.57 -9.71
N GLU A 156 12.95 10.75 -8.93
CA GLU A 156 13.82 11.17 -7.83
C GLU A 156 15.22 10.60 -7.97
N ASN A 157 16.22 11.42 -7.83
CA ASN A 157 17.61 10.97 -7.93
C ASN A 157 18.10 10.22 -6.68
N LEU A 158 17.34 10.28 -5.57
CA LEU A 158 17.71 9.68 -4.29
C LEU A 158 16.79 8.51 -3.96
N SER A 159 17.32 7.30 -3.91
CA SER A 159 16.57 6.08 -3.54
C SER A 159 15.92 6.19 -2.15
N SER A 160 16.54 6.89 -1.20
CA SER A 160 15.98 7.12 0.14
C SER A 160 14.67 7.89 0.10
N LYS A 161 14.54 8.86 -0.80
CA LYS A 161 13.33 9.66 -0.94
C LYS A 161 12.19 8.88 -1.58
N TYR A 162 12.52 7.91 -2.42
CA TYR A 162 11.54 6.99 -3.00
C TYR A 162 10.74 6.25 -1.91
N TYR A 163 11.42 5.61 -0.95
CA TYR A 163 10.75 4.89 0.14
C TYR A 163 9.88 5.83 1.00
N GLU A 164 10.35 7.04 1.25
CA GLU A 164 9.61 8.05 2.03
C GLU A 164 8.35 8.53 1.31
N ILE A 165 8.43 8.81 0.00
CA ILE A 165 7.28 9.24 -0.82
C ILE A 165 6.29 8.07 -0.99
N ALA A 166 6.77 6.86 -1.29
CA ALA A 166 5.95 5.67 -1.43
C ALA A 166 5.12 5.41 -0.16
N SER A 167 5.73 5.59 1.02
CA SER A 167 5.04 5.47 2.30
C SER A 167 3.97 6.55 2.52
N SER A 168 4.20 7.77 2.04
CA SER A 168 3.26 8.89 2.24
C SER A 168 2.06 8.86 1.30
N SER A 169 2.24 8.46 0.04
CA SER A 169 1.20 8.47 -1.00
C SER A 169 0.11 7.41 -0.81
N GLN A 170 0.37 6.39 -0.01
CA GLN A 170 -0.55 5.26 0.18
C GLN A 170 -1.88 5.65 0.83
N LYS A 171 -1.90 6.70 1.64
CA LYS A 171 -3.12 7.19 2.29
C LYS A 171 -4.11 7.81 1.31
N ASP A 172 -3.60 8.25 0.17
CA ASP A 172 -4.37 8.98 -0.84
C ASP A 172 -4.90 8.05 -1.95
N THR A 173 -4.43 6.80 -2.03
CA THR A 173 -4.91 5.82 -3.02
C THR A 173 -5.74 4.69 -2.41
N GLY A 174 -5.49 4.34 -1.15
CA GLY A 174 -6.17 3.24 -0.46
C GLY A 174 -5.82 1.83 -0.98
N LEU A 175 -4.89 1.71 -1.94
CA LEU A 175 -4.57 0.44 -2.62
C LEU A 175 -3.43 -0.34 -1.96
N THR A 176 -2.76 0.26 -0.99
CA THR A 176 -1.72 -0.36 -0.17
C THR A 176 -1.63 0.32 1.19
N ARG A 177 -0.95 -0.29 2.13
CA ARG A 177 -0.76 0.26 3.48
C ARG A 177 0.59 -0.11 4.03
N THR A 178 1.44 0.87 4.35
CA THR A 178 2.71 0.63 5.05
C THR A 178 2.50 0.30 6.52
N ILE A 179 3.49 -0.37 7.08
CA ILE A 179 3.63 -0.62 8.50
C ILE A 179 5.07 -0.38 8.91
N SER A 180 5.27 0.34 10.00
CA SER A 180 6.60 0.53 10.56
C SER A 180 7.06 -0.69 11.37
N LEU A 181 8.39 -0.84 11.53
CA LEU A 181 9.02 -1.87 12.35
C LEU A 181 8.38 -1.98 13.74
N MET A 182 8.23 -0.84 14.46
CA MET A 182 7.60 -0.84 15.78
C MET A 182 6.13 -1.25 15.73
N SER A 183 5.39 -0.86 14.68
CA SER A 183 3.99 -1.24 14.55
C SER A 183 3.83 -2.72 14.24
N PHE A 184 4.73 -3.30 13.44
CA PHE A 184 4.76 -4.74 13.19
C PHE A 184 5.14 -5.51 14.47
N TYR A 185 6.20 -5.09 15.16
CA TYR A 185 6.63 -5.67 16.43
C TYR A 185 5.51 -5.68 17.47
N ASN A 186 4.82 -4.55 17.66
CA ASN A 186 3.72 -4.46 18.60
C ASN A 186 2.56 -5.40 18.24
N ARG A 187 2.26 -5.59 16.96
CA ARG A 187 1.21 -6.52 16.51
C ARG A 187 1.63 -7.97 16.69
N TYR A 188 2.89 -8.29 16.46
CA TYR A 188 3.43 -9.63 16.65
C TYR A 188 3.34 -10.08 18.12
N TYR A 189 3.53 -9.17 19.08
CA TYR A 189 3.41 -9.48 20.51
C TYR A 189 2.01 -9.21 21.09
N ASP A 190 1.09 -8.66 20.29
CA ASP A 190 -0.25 -8.26 20.75
C ASP A 190 -1.23 -9.41 20.55
N SER A 191 -1.92 -9.80 21.62
CA SER A 191 -3.01 -10.78 21.53
C SER A 191 -4.32 -10.20 20.94
N LEU A 192 -4.32 -8.94 20.53
CA LEU A 192 -5.49 -8.22 20.03
C LEU A 192 -5.59 -8.18 18.51
N CYS A 193 -4.50 -8.39 17.80
CA CYS A 193 -4.47 -8.34 16.33
C CYS A 193 -3.20 -8.96 15.76
N GLU A 194 -3.28 -9.44 14.53
CA GLU A 194 -2.16 -10.01 13.78
C GLU A 194 -1.41 -8.97 12.96
N PRO A 195 -0.13 -9.23 12.59
CA PRO A 195 0.64 -8.37 11.71
C PRO A 195 0.19 -8.42 10.24
N TYR A 196 0.58 -7.39 9.49
CA TYR A 196 0.53 -7.34 8.02
C TYR A 196 1.71 -6.52 7.50
N ALA A 197 2.00 -6.62 6.21
CA ALA A 197 2.95 -5.73 5.55
C ALA A 197 2.50 -5.44 4.11
N PRO A 198 2.91 -4.31 3.48
CA PRO A 198 2.70 -4.11 2.06
C PRO A 198 3.39 -5.23 1.28
N LEU A 199 2.69 -5.73 0.25
CA LEU A 199 3.19 -6.73 -0.68
C LEU A 199 3.53 -6.05 -2.00
N SER A 200 4.74 -6.24 -2.48
CA SER A 200 5.25 -5.59 -3.68
C SER A 200 5.93 -6.59 -4.60
N SER A 201 5.99 -6.28 -5.89
CA SER A 201 6.75 -7.02 -6.90
C SER A 201 7.46 -6.04 -7.84
N ILE A 202 8.40 -6.55 -8.63
CA ILE A 202 8.99 -5.84 -9.75
C ILE A 202 8.31 -6.32 -11.02
N GLU A 203 7.90 -5.41 -11.88
CA GLU A 203 7.43 -5.70 -13.24
C GLU A 203 8.38 -5.07 -14.24
N GLU A 204 8.81 -5.86 -15.23
CA GLU A 204 9.48 -5.34 -16.41
C GLU A 204 8.48 -4.48 -17.19
N SER A 205 8.80 -3.22 -17.44
CA SER A 205 7.99 -2.38 -18.31
C SER A 205 8.19 -2.79 -19.75
N ASN A 206 7.37 -3.71 -20.25
CA ASN A 206 7.22 -3.90 -21.69
C ASN A 206 6.52 -2.65 -22.25
N GLU A 207 7.28 -1.69 -22.76
CA GLU A 207 6.78 -0.61 -23.60
C GLU A 207 6.45 -1.16 -25.00
N SER A 208 5.48 -2.06 -25.10
CA SER A 208 4.77 -2.32 -26.35
C SER A 208 3.30 -2.02 -26.09
N GLY A 209 2.89 -0.85 -26.59
CA GLY A 209 1.48 -0.45 -26.55
C GLY A 209 0.61 -1.51 -27.16
N ASN A 210 -0.22 -2.14 -26.33
CA ASN A 210 -1.44 -2.78 -26.77
C ASN A 210 -2.48 -2.67 -25.64
N ALA A 211 -3.17 -1.56 -25.63
CA ALA A 211 -4.46 -1.44 -24.97
C ALA A 211 -5.45 -2.27 -25.80
N ASN A 212 -5.53 -3.59 -25.57
CA ASN A 212 -6.66 -4.46 -25.88
C ASN A 212 -6.24 -5.92 -25.69
N GLN A 213 -6.48 -6.45 -24.51
CA GLN A 213 -6.82 -7.87 -24.35
C GLN A 213 -7.56 -8.09 -23.04
N SER A 214 -8.86 -7.91 -23.12
CA SER A 214 -9.82 -8.62 -22.29
C SER A 214 -9.75 -10.10 -22.59
N SER A 215 -9.63 -10.91 -21.53
CA SER A 215 -10.09 -12.31 -21.40
C SER A 215 -10.20 -13.14 -22.69
N GLN A 216 -9.25 -14.03 -22.93
CA GLN A 216 -9.49 -15.29 -23.63
C GLN A 216 -8.87 -16.45 -22.84
N ALA A 217 -9.76 -17.26 -22.30
CA ALA A 217 -9.45 -18.57 -21.74
C ALA A 217 -8.85 -19.48 -22.85
N ASN A 218 -7.66 -19.99 -22.62
CA ASN A 218 -7.04 -20.98 -23.48
C ASN A 218 -7.69 -22.36 -23.24
N THR A 219 -8.54 -22.76 -24.18
CA THR A 219 -8.93 -24.16 -24.39
C THR A 219 -7.82 -24.84 -25.18
N LYS A 220 -7.02 -25.68 -24.58
CA LYS A 220 -6.23 -26.71 -25.28
C LYS A 220 -6.92 -28.04 -25.12
N THR A 221 -7.42 -28.48 -26.25
CA THR A 221 -7.91 -29.84 -26.56
C THR A 221 -6.79 -30.85 -26.34
N ASN A 222 -7.02 -31.86 -25.52
CA ASN A 222 -6.46 -33.17 -25.67
C ASN A 222 -7.56 -34.21 -25.43
N GLN A 223 -7.76 -35.02 -26.46
CA GLN A 223 -8.65 -36.17 -26.51
C GLN A 223 -8.14 -37.31 -25.58
N ASP A 224 -9.14 -38.13 -25.23
CA ASP A 224 -9.09 -39.49 -24.68
C ASP A 224 -9.00 -39.64 -23.15
N ASN A 225 -10.15 -39.87 -22.56
CA ASN A 225 -10.60 -41.15 -22.01
C ASN A 225 -11.94 -40.99 -21.26
N GLN A 226 -12.92 -41.76 -21.72
CA GLN A 226 -14.19 -42.01 -21.04
C GLN A 226 -13.95 -42.79 -19.74
N VAL A 227 -14.54 -42.34 -18.64
CA VAL A 227 -15.20 -43.21 -17.65
C VAL A 227 -16.24 -42.37 -16.89
N ASP A 228 -17.44 -42.95 -16.77
CA ASP A 228 -18.64 -42.46 -16.11
C ASP A 228 -18.43 -41.89 -14.70
N ASN A 229 -19.12 -40.75 -14.43
CA ASN A 229 -19.77 -40.56 -13.13
C ASN A 229 -20.88 -39.51 -13.22
N SER A 230 -22.09 -40.03 -13.38
CA SER A 230 -23.34 -39.35 -13.12
C SER A 230 -23.55 -39.31 -11.58
N ASN A 231 -23.39 -38.13 -10.93
CA ASN A 231 -24.02 -37.75 -9.67
C ASN A 231 -23.39 -36.49 -9.04
N GLN A 232 -23.64 -35.31 -9.62
CA GLN A 232 -23.33 -34.03 -8.93
C GLN A 232 -24.11 -32.80 -9.44
N SER A 233 -25.33 -32.97 -9.93
CA SER A 233 -26.11 -31.84 -10.48
C SER A 233 -27.33 -31.42 -9.65
N ASN A 234 -27.49 -31.86 -8.39
CA ASN A 234 -28.70 -31.57 -7.60
C ASN A 234 -28.50 -30.70 -6.33
N GLN A 235 -27.31 -30.16 -6.08
CA GLN A 235 -27.14 -29.27 -4.90
C GLN A 235 -27.03 -27.76 -5.21
N GLU A 236 -26.71 -27.35 -6.44
CA GLU A 236 -26.67 -25.93 -6.80
C GLU A 236 -28.01 -25.28 -7.11
N SER A 237 -29.06 -26.07 -7.39
CA SER A 237 -30.37 -25.52 -7.72
C SER A 237 -31.20 -25.11 -6.49
N GLN A 238 -30.86 -25.55 -5.28
CA GLN A 238 -31.58 -25.18 -4.06
C GLN A 238 -31.07 -23.91 -3.38
N ALA A 239 -29.82 -23.56 -3.56
CA ALA A 239 -29.24 -22.32 -3.01
C ALA A 239 -29.72 -21.06 -3.72
N ASN A 240 -30.01 -21.13 -5.02
CA ASN A 240 -30.50 -20.00 -5.80
C ASN A 240 -31.99 -19.68 -5.61
N GLN A 241 -32.79 -20.63 -5.16
CA GLN A 241 -34.23 -20.40 -4.89
C GLN A 241 -34.47 -19.73 -3.53
N LEU A 242 -33.61 -19.94 -2.54
CA LEU A 242 -33.76 -19.29 -1.23
C LEU A 242 -33.36 -17.81 -1.27
N ASN A 243 -32.42 -17.41 -2.15
CA ASN A 243 -32.00 -16.02 -2.29
C ASN A 243 -32.99 -15.14 -3.06
N GLN A 244 -33.83 -15.74 -3.94
CA GLN A 244 -34.89 -15.00 -4.63
C GLN A 244 -36.15 -14.78 -3.76
N ALA A 245 -36.42 -15.65 -2.81
CA ALA A 245 -37.55 -15.49 -1.90
C ALA A 245 -37.31 -14.38 -0.85
N ASN A 246 -36.09 -14.21 -0.38
CA ASN A 246 -35.75 -13.16 0.60
C ASN A 246 -35.66 -11.76 0.01
N GLN A 247 -35.42 -11.63 -1.31
CA GLN A 247 -35.44 -10.32 -1.99
C GLN A 247 -36.87 -9.81 -2.26
N SER A 248 -37.85 -10.70 -2.45
CA SER A 248 -39.24 -10.29 -2.71
C SER A 248 -39.99 -9.83 -1.45
N GLU A 249 -39.61 -10.27 -0.26
CA GLU A 249 -40.25 -9.83 0.99
C GLU A 249 -39.71 -8.46 1.47
N GLN A 250 -38.45 -8.08 1.17
CA GLN A 250 -37.93 -6.75 1.49
C GLN A 250 -38.46 -5.65 0.58
N ILE A 251 -38.79 -5.95 -0.66
CA ILE A 251 -39.35 -4.97 -1.61
C ILE A 251 -40.81 -4.60 -1.24
N ASN A 252 -41.58 -5.56 -0.69
CA ASN A 252 -42.97 -5.29 -0.31
C ASN A 252 -43.15 -4.55 1.02
N SER A 253 -42.17 -4.59 1.91
CA SER A 253 -42.20 -3.83 3.18
C SER A 253 -41.89 -2.34 3.00
N ASN A 254 -41.05 -2.00 2.01
CA ASN A 254 -40.67 -0.60 1.73
C ASN A 254 -41.70 0.16 0.86
N ALA A 255 -42.50 -0.55 0.07
CA ALA A 255 -43.58 0.05 -0.74
C ALA A 255 -44.77 0.54 0.08
N SER A 256 -44.97 0.01 1.29
CA SER A 256 -46.12 0.36 2.17
C SER A 256 -45.85 1.61 3.02
N ILE A 257 -44.59 2.02 3.19
CA ILE A 257 -44.22 3.18 4.01
C ILE A 257 -44.26 4.47 3.20
N ASN A 258 -43.99 4.42 1.87
CA ASN A 258 -43.95 5.61 1.02
C ASN A 258 -45.32 6.10 0.49
N LYS A 259 -46.41 5.41 0.84
CA LYS A 259 -47.74 5.81 0.37
C LYS A 259 -48.55 6.68 1.35
N LYS A 260 -47.99 7.01 2.50
CA LYS A 260 -48.64 7.81 3.56
C LYS A 260 -48.11 9.23 3.75
N GLU A 261 -47.08 9.68 3.00
CA GLU A 261 -46.51 11.05 3.16
C GLU A 261 -46.64 11.96 1.95
N SER A 262 -47.44 11.61 0.93
CA SER A 262 -47.58 12.43 -0.28
C SER A 262 -48.88 13.23 -0.39
N GLU A 263 -49.63 13.38 0.69
CA GLU A 263 -50.83 14.27 0.72
C GLU A 263 -50.71 15.30 1.85
N SER A 264 -49.89 16.33 1.67
CA SER A 264 -50.08 17.67 2.23
C SER A 264 -48.93 18.60 1.84
N ASN A 265 -49.23 19.55 1.06
CA ASN A 265 -48.71 20.92 0.90
C ASN A 265 -48.37 21.28 -0.54
N SER A 266 -49.44 21.74 -1.20
CA SER A 266 -49.36 22.71 -2.28
C SER A 266 -49.90 24.02 -1.71
N GLU A 267 -49.09 25.08 -1.75
CA GLU A 267 -49.52 26.43 -2.02
C GLU A 267 -48.38 27.45 -1.81
N ASP A 268 -48.27 28.31 -2.82
CA ASP A 268 -47.73 29.69 -2.84
C ASP A 268 -46.18 29.93 -2.69
N ALA A 269 -45.52 30.47 -3.70
CA ALA A 269 -45.55 31.84 -4.14
C ALA A 269 -44.56 32.06 -5.31
N LYS A 270 -45.10 32.78 -6.31
CA LYS A 270 -44.39 33.45 -7.40
C LYS A 270 -43.60 34.64 -6.83
N ASN A 271 -42.43 34.92 -7.38
CA ASN A 271 -42.06 36.28 -7.78
C ASN A 271 -40.82 36.32 -8.70
N GLU A 272 -40.99 37.06 -9.75
CA GLU A 272 -40.09 37.58 -10.76
C GLU A 272 -38.95 38.42 -10.15
N VAL A 273 -37.85 38.55 -10.92
CA VAL A 273 -37.35 39.80 -11.51
C VAL A 273 -35.99 39.57 -12.22
N GLN A 274 -36.01 39.76 -13.56
CA GLN A 274 -35.13 40.48 -14.48
C GLN A 274 -33.68 40.81 -14.01
N GLY A 275 -32.59 40.40 -14.70
CA GLY A 275 -32.17 40.93 -15.99
C GLY A 275 -31.01 41.91 -15.85
N LYS A 276 -29.83 41.60 -16.45
CA LYS A 276 -29.03 42.56 -17.21
C LYS A 276 -27.79 41.90 -17.80
N THR A 277 -27.78 41.91 -19.11
CA THR A 277 -26.63 41.79 -20.03
C THR A 277 -25.68 42.98 -19.88
N LEU A 278 -24.40 42.77 -20.11
CA LEU A 278 -23.51 43.73 -20.76
C LEU A 278 -22.35 43.01 -21.42
N ASP A 279 -22.20 43.34 -22.68
CA ASP A 279 -21.29 42.96 -23.73
C ASP A 279 -19.87 43.49 -23.60
N SER A 280 -19.09 42.98 -24.56
CA SER A 280 -17.97 43.63 -25.31
C SER A 280 -16.57 43.49 -24.65
N ASP A 281 -15.49 43.33 -25.37
CA ASP A 281 -15.10 43.30 -26.77
C ASP A 281 -13.65 42.77 -26.87
N LYS A 282 -13.37 41.99 -27.91
CA LYS A 282 -12.38 42.08 -28.98
C LYS A 282 -10.94 42.60 -28.68
N ASN A 283 -9.95 41.89 -29.14
CA ASN A 283 -9.09 42.05 -30.34
C ASN A 283 -7.77 41.29 -30.08
N SER A 284 -7.35 40.39 -30.94
CA SER A 284 -6.61 40.46 -32.23
C SER A 284 -5.15 40.92 -32.04
N ASP A 285 -4.21 40.26 -32.50
CA ASP A 285 -3.53 40.06 -33.75
C ASP A 285 -2.10 39.58 -33.55
N ASN A 286 -1.69 38.57 -34.32
CA ASN A 286 -0.76 38.64 -35.47
C ASN A 286 0.76 38.56 -35.11
N SER A 287 1.55 37.72 -35.62
CA SER A 287 1.93 37.22 -36.92
C SER A 287 3.41 36.92 -36.98
N ASN A 288 3.74 35.93 -37.78
CA ASN A 288 4.92 35.80 -38.68
C ASN A 288 6.30 35.58 -38.04
N GLY A 289 7.13 34.73 -38.58
CA GLY A 289 7.27 34.08 -39.89
C GLY A 289 8.72 33.73 -40.14
N GLY A 290 8.94 32.75 -40.96
CA GLY A 290 10.02 32.62 -41.91
C GLY A 290 11.32 31.98 -41.37
N ASP A 291 11.96 31.17 -42.02
CA ASP A 291 12.06 30.48 -43.30
C ASP A 291 13.47 29.86 -43.40
N SER A 292 13.54 28.64 -43.92
CA SER A 292 14.50 28.06 -44.89
C SER A 292 16.01 28.10 -44.53
N SER A 293 16.80 27.09 -44.81
CA SER A 293 17.06 26.28 -45.98
C SER A 293 18.26 25.34 -45.79
N SER A 294 18.17 24.09 -46.22
CA SER A 294 18.97 23.30 -47.18
C SER A 294 20.50 23.31 -47.04
N SER A 295 21.19 22.19 -47.04
CA SER A 295 21.56 21.32 -48.14
C SER A 295 22.67 20.31 -47.75
N SER A 296 22.50 19.10 -48.26
CA SER A 296 23.40 18.19 -48.93
C SER A 296 24.72 17.71 -48.32
N GLY A 297 24.82 16.40 -48.12
CA GLY A 297 25.54 15.53 -49.03
C GLY A 297 26.75 14.87 -48.40
N GLY A 298 26.85 13.56 -48.44
CA GLY A 298 28.09 12.84 -48.26
C GLY A 298 27.95 11.40 -47.72
N ASN A 299 27.81 10.44 -48.65
CA ASN A 299 27.99 9.02 -48.42
C ASN A 299 29.41 8.69 -47.93
N SER A 300 29.50 7.84 -46.89
CA SER A 300 30.57 6.84 -46.81
C SER A 300 30.12 5.67 -45.96
N GLU A 301 30.00 4.53 -46.62
CA GLU A 301 29.82 3.20 -46.00
C GLU A 301 31.01 2.89 -45.09
N SER A 302 30.73 2.55 -43.85
CA SER A 302 31.62 1.68 -43.09
C SER A 302 30.75 0.75 -42.22
N SER A 303 30.86 -0.54 -42.53
CA SER A 303 30.33 -1.65 -41.77
C SER A 303 30.83 -1.58 -40.32
N SER A 304 29.94 -1.34 -39.37
CA SER A 304 30.17 -1.59 -37.95
C SER A 304 29.06 -2.47 -37.41
N LYS A 305 29.48 -3.47 -36.65
CA LYS A 305 28.74 -4.46 -35.94
C LYS A 305 27.57 -3.83 -35.21
N LYS A 306 26.37 -4.36 -35.39
CA LYS A 306 25.22 -4.15 -34.55
C LYS A 306 25.56 -4.74 -33.17
N ASP A 307 26.03 -3.92 -32.26
CA ASP A 307 25.83 -4.14 -30.86
C ASP A 307 24.33 -3.92 -30.60
N VAL A 308 23.66 -5.01 -30.22
CA VAL A 308 22.28 -4.98 -29.76
C VAL A 308 22.30 -4.14 -28.48
N GLU A 309 21.95 -2.87 -28.57
CA GLU A 309 21.50 -2.11 -27.40
C GLU A 309 20.32 -2.87 -26.82
N LYS A 310 20.56 -3.52 -25.68
CA LYS A 310 19.50 -3.93 -24.77
C LYS A 310 18.80 -2.64 -24.37
N ASP A 311 17.63 -2.40 -24.95
CA ASP A 311 16.69 -1.39 -24.43
C ASP A 311 16.57 -1.62 -22.93
N ASN A 312 16.94 -0.63 -22.15
CA ASN A 312 16.79 -0.60 -20.70
C ASN A 312 15.29 -0.50 -20.41
N ALA A 313 14.60 -1.64 -20.40
CA ALA A 313 13.28 -1.76 -19.84
C ALA A 313 13.38 -1.29 -18.39
N SER A 314 12.78 -0.15 -18.04
CA SER A 314 12.80 0.34 -16.67
C SER A 314 11.88 -0.53 -15.83
N GLU A 315 12.45 -1.34 -14.95
CA GLU A 315 11.71 -2.14 -14.00
C GLU A 315 10.97 -1.23 -13.03
N LYS A 316 9.67 -1.49 -12.85
CA LYS A 316 8.80 -0.68 -11.97
C LYS A 316 8.34 -1.50 -10.77
N ILE A 317 8.44 -0.92 -9.59
CA ILE A 317 7.83 -1.50 -8.40
C ILE A 317 6.32 -1.39 -8.51
N LYS A 318 5.62 -2.53 -8.35
CA LYS A 318 4.18 -2.63 -8.31
C LYS A 318 3.72 -3.10 -6.95
N ASN A 319 2.85 -2.32 -6.32
CA ASN A 319 2.17 -2.73 -5.10
C ASN A 319 1.06 -3.73 -5.47
N GLN A 320 1.06 -4.90 -4.81
CA GLN A 320 0.13 -6.00 -5.06
C GLN A 320 -1.01 -6.06 -4.03
N GLY A 321 -0.91 -5.31 -2.93
CA GLY A 321 -1.83 -5.32 -1.80
C GLY A 321 -1.11 -5.50 -0.48
N LEU A 322 -1.57 -6.42 0.37
CA LEU A 322 -0.94 -6.70 1.67
C LEU A 322 -0.62 -8.19 1.84
N ALA A 323 0.54 -8.45 2.38
CA ALA A 323 0.97 -9.71 2.95
C ALA A 323 0.39 -9.84 4.37
N ILE A 324 -0.31 -10.93 4.67
CA ILE A 324 -0.99 -11.16 5.94
C ILE A 324 -0.26 -12.23 6.72
N PHE A 325 -0.04 -11.96 7.99
CA PHE A 325 0.69 -12.83 8.89
C PHE A 325 -0.25 -13.46 9.93
N LYS A 326 0.16 -14.62 10.40
CA LYS A 326 -0.28 -15.20 11.65
C LYS A 326 0.97 -15.39 12.50
N ASP A 327 0.97 -14.75 13.66
CA ASP A 327 2.20 -14.59 14.43
C ASP A 327 3.27 -13.88 13.57
N ASP A 328 4.39 -14.55 13.27
CA ASP A 328 5.50 -14.03 12.45
C ASP A 328 5.57 -14.61 11.03
N LYS A 329 4.63 -15.49 10.64
CA LYS A 329 4.64 -16.21 9.36
C LYS A 329 3.62 -15.64 8.39
N LEU A 330 4.07 -15.43 7.17
CA LEU A 330 3.20 -15.10 6.05
C LEU A 330 2.26 -16.28 5.76
N ILE A 331 0.95 -16.06 5.84
CA ILE A 331 -0.09 -17.08 5.63
C ILE A 331 -0.91 -16.86 4.36
N GLY A 332 -0.86 -15.67 3.78
CA GLY A 332 -1.58 -15.33 2.57
C GLY A 332 -1.51 -13.85 2.25
N GLU A 333 -2.27 -13.46 1.27
CA GLU A 333 -2.27 -12.10 0.75
C GLU A 333 -3.69 -11.60 0.48
N ILE A 334 -3.85 -10.29 0.49
CA ILE A 334 -5.05 -9.60 0.01
C ILE A 334 -4.71 -8.70 -1.16
N SER A 335 -5.63 -8.59 -2.11
CA SER A 335 -5.47 -7.78 -3.31
C SER A 335 -5.49 -6.28 -2.99
N ARG A 336 -5.27 -5.47 -4.02
CA ARG A 336 -5.36 -4.00 -3.92
C ARG A 336 -6.79 -3.56 -3.60
N GLU A 337 -7.78 -4.19 -4.21
CA GLU A 337 -9.21 -3.93 -4.00
C GLU A 337 -9.63 -4.34 -2.57
N GLU A 338 -9.16 -5.47 -2.09
CA GLU A 338 -9.38 -5.93 -0.72
C GLU A 338 -8.63 -5.03 0.30
N THR A 339 -7.50 -4.46 -0.08
CA THR A 339 -6.82 -3.45 0.73
C THR A 339 -7.65 -2.19 0.89
N LEU A 340 -8.38 -1.78 -0.15
CA LEU A 340 -9.35 -0.69 -0.03
C LEU A 340 -10.46 -1.02 0.97
N CYS A 341 -10.98 -2.26 0.95
CA CYS A 341 -11.96 -2.72 1.95
C CYS A 341 -11.38 -2.65 3.38
N TYR A 342 -10.12 -3.09 3.56
CA TYR A 342 -9.40 -2.94 4.83
C TYR A 342 -9.30 -1.47 5.27
N MET A 343 -8.97 -0.56 4.36
CA MET A 343 -8.83 0.88 4.65
C MET A 343 -10.17 1.51 5.04
N LEU A 344 -11.27 1.10 4.38
CA LEU A 344 -12.64 1.54 4.71
C LEU A 344 -13.05 1.04 6.09
N VAL A 345 -12.94 -0.27 6.34
CA VAL A 345 -13.32 -0.88 7.63
C VAL A 345 -12.49 -0.33 8.79
N SER A 346 -11.19 -0.11 8.59
CA SER A 346 -10.31 0.45 9.62
C SER A 346 -10.47 1.96 9.82
N GLY A 347 -11.24 2.67 8.95
CA GLY A 347 -11.41 4.12 8.99
C GLY A 347 -10.11 4.89 8.72
N LYS A 348 -9.16 4.29 8.00
CA LYS A 348 -7.84 4.88 7.73
C LYS A 348 -7.73 5.48 6.34
N LEU A 349 -8.74 5.30 5.50
CA LEU A 349 -8.79 5.88 4.16
C LEU A 349 -9.01 7.38 4.27
N LYS A 350 -8.16 8.15 3.60
CA LYS A 350 -8.30 9.59 3.47
C LYS A 350 -9.07 9.93 2.19
N GLU A 351 -8.63 9.35 1.09
CA GLU A 351 -9.21 9.55 -0.23
C GLU A 351 -8.92 8.33 -1.11
N ALA A 352 -9.83 8.00 -2.04
CA ALA A 352 -9.61 6.98 -3.07
C ALA A 352 -10.56 7.17 -4.24
N VAL A 353 -10.13 6.71 -5.41
CA VAL A 353 -10.99 6.61 -6.59
C VAL A 353 -11.43 5.17 -6.77
N ILE A 354 -12.75 4.97 -6.90
CA ILE A 354 -13.34 3.65 -7.16
C ILE A 354 -14.25 3.70 -8.40
N ASN A 355 -14.37 2.56 -9.06
CA ASN A 355 -15.35 2.36 -10.12
C ASN A 355 -16.49 1.49 -9.58
N VAL A 356 -17.69 2.02 -9.61
CA VAL A 356 -18.91 1.36 -9.13
C VAL A 356 -19.80 1.05 -10.33
N PRO A 357 -20.44 -0.11 -10.40
CA PRO A 357 -21.44 -0.39 -11.42
C PRO A 357 -22.51 0.70 -11.45
N SER A 358 -22.83 1.17 -12.65
CA SER A 358 -23.84 2.21 -12.80
C SER A 358 -25.24 1.66 -12.49
N PRO A 359 -26.08 2.42 -11.76
CA PRO A 359 -27.49 2.05 -11.59
C PRO A 359 -28.34 2.31 -12.84
N PHE A 360 -27.74 2.88 -13.89
CA PHE A 360 -28.44 3.27 -15.13
C PHE A 360 -27.99 2.36 -16.28
N GLU A 361 -28.94 1.90 -17.10
CA GLU A 361 -28.72 0.99 -18.24
C GLU A 361 -27.74 1.56 -19.28
N ASP A 362 -27.60 2.87 -19.32
CA ASP A 362 -26.79 3.57 -20.31
C ASP A 362 -25.29 3.62 -20.02
N ALA A 363 -24.85 3.24 -18.82
CA ALA A 363 -23.46 3.36 -18.42
C ALA A 363 -23.00 2.08 -17.68
N ASP A 364 -21.83 1.56 -18.01
CA ASP A 364 -21.27 0.39 -17.35
C ASP A 364 -20.75 0.72 -15.95
N TYR A 365 -20.01 1.83 -15.82
CA TYR A 365 -19.34 2.23 -14.56
C TYR A 365 -19.43 3.73 -14.34
N VAL A 366 -19.44 4.07 -13.05
CA VAL A 366 -19.28 5.46 -12.56
C VAL A 366 -18.02 5.50 -11.69
N SER A 367 -17.10 6.40 -12.03
CA SER A 367 -15.90 6.65 -11.23
C SER A 367 -16.23 7.65 -10.14
N LEU A 368 -16.02 7.24 -8.89
CA LEU A 368 -16.28 8.04 -7.70
C LEU A 368 -14.99 8.33 -6.95
N ASN A 369 -14.81 9.59 -6.55
CA ASN A 369 -13.83 9.96 -5.55
C ASN A 369 -14.45 9.86 -4.16
N ILE A 370 -13.99 8.90 -3.37
CA ILE A 370 -14.40 8.69 -1.98
C ILE A 370 -13.54 9.54 -1.05
N SER A 371 -14.17 10.21 -0.11
CA SER A 371 -13.50 10.99 0.93
C SER A 371 -14.30 11.01 2.23
N SER A 372 -13.74 11.61 3.29
CA SER A 372 -14.42 11.78 4.58
C SER A 372 -14.94 10.45 5.15
N VAL A 373 -14.11 9.42 5.10
CA VAL A 373 -14.47 8.08 5.57
C VAL A 373 -14.44 8.03 7.09
N HIS A 374 -15.56 7.59 7.69
CA HIS A 374 -15.69 7.34 9.11
C HIS A 374 -16.17 5.90 9.31
N SER A 375 -15.44 5.13 10.10
CA SER A 375 -15.80 3.74 10.43
C SER A 375 -15.97 3.58 11.93
N LYS A 376 -17.05 2.94 12.34
CA LYS A 376 -17.34 2.57 13.72
C LYS A 376 -17.63 1.08 13.81
N ASN A 377 -16.68 0.34 14.36
CA ASN A 377 -16.76 -1.09 14.51
C ASN A 377 -17.18 -1.45 15.95
N LYS A 378 -18.20 -2.31 16.08
CA LYS A 378 -18.69 -2.85 17.34
C LYS A 378 -18.50 -4.37 17.33
N VAL A 379 -17.97 -4.91 18.40
CA VAL A 379 -17.81 -6.36 18.58
C VAL A 379 -18.63 -6.78 19.80
N GLU A 380 -19.45 -7.80 19.63
CA GLU A 380 -20.25 -8.43 20.69
C GLU A 380 -19.96 -9.92 20.71
N ILE A 381 -19.80 -10.49 21.89
CA ILE A 381 -19.63 -11.93 22.05
C ILE A 381 -20.98 -12.53 22.47
N LYS A 382 -21.58 -13.34 21.60
CA LYS A 382 -22.87 -14.01 21.86
C LYS A 382 -22.66 -15.53 21.85
N ASN A 383 -22.90 -16.18 22.99
CA ASN A 383 -22.69 -17.61 23.14
C ASN A 383 -21.28 -18.10 22.71
N GLY A 384 -20.27 -17.28 22.99
CA GLY A 384 -18.88 -17.59 22.62
C GLY A 384 -18.50 -17.27 21.16
N THR A 385 -19.43 -16.81 20.32
CA THR A 385 -19.20 -16.41 18.92
C THR A 385 -19.08 -14.90 18.79
N PRO A 386 -18.06 -14.38 18.09
CA PRO A 386 -17.95 -12.95 17.82
C PRO A 386 -18.95 -12.49 16.76
N PHE A 387 -19.73 -11.45 17.07
CA PHE A 387 -20.57 -10.70 16.14
C PHE A 387 -19.97 -9.31 15.92
N ILE A 388 -19.58 -9.02 14.70
CA ILE A 388 -18.88 -7.79 14.33
C ILE A 388 -19.77 -6.94 13.44
N THR A 389 -20.12 -5.75 13.93
CA THR A 389 -20.91 -4.78 13.15
C THR A 389 -19.98 -3.64 12.71
N CYS A 390 -19.88 -3.44 11.40
CA CYS A 390 -19.11 -2.38 10.78
C CYS A 390 -20.05 -1.32 10.20
N ASN A 391 -20.11 -0.14 10.79
CA ASN A 391 -20.86 1.01 10.26
C ASN A 391 -19.89 1.98 9.63
N ILE A 392 -20.00 2.17 8.32
CA ILE A 392 -19.08 2.99 7.52
C ILE A 392 -19.90 4.09 6.86
N SER A 393 -19.52 5.34 7.08
CA SER A 393 -20.08 6.50 6.39
C SER A 393 -19.01 7.20 5.58
N LEU A 394 -19.33 7.62 4.36
CA LEU A 394 -18.40 8.25 3.45
C LEU A 394 -19.08 9.27 2.54
N SER A 395 -18.29 10.18 2.00
CA SER A 395 -18.73 11.11 0.94
C SER A 395 -18.16 10.65 -0.38
N ALA A 396 -18.98 10.69 -1.43
CA ALA A 396 -18.54 10.39 -2.79
C ALA A 396 -18.79 11.60 -3.70
N ARG A 397 -17.91 11.78 -4.68
CA ARG A 397 -18.04 12.78 -5.75
C ARG A 397 -17.85 12.09 -7.08
N VAL A 398 -18.77 12.30 -8.01
CA VAL A 398 -18.66 11.76 -9.38
C VAL A 398 -17.51 12.44 -10.09
N LEU A 399 -16.57 11.66 -10.62
CA LEU A 399 -15.43 12.11 -11.43
C LEU A 399 -15.73 11.95 -12.92
N SER A 400 -16.19 10.78 -13.32
CA SER A 400 -16.50 10.44 -14.71
C SER A 400 -17.51 9.31 -14.77
N SER A 401 -18.20 9.23 -15.91
CA SER A 401 -19.09 8.13 -16.25
C SER A 401 -18.87 7.78 -17.71
N THR A 402 -19.14 6.54 -18.08
CA THR A 402 -19.05 6.07 -19.47
C THR A 402 -20.08 6.74 -20.38
N LYS A 403 -21.15 7.28 -19.82
CA LYS A 403 -22.16 8.09 -20.55
C LYS A 403 -22.62 9.28 -19.73
N THR A 404 -23.20 10.27 -20.42
CA THR A 404 -23.66 11.53 -19.86
C THR A 404 -25.01 11.34 -19.17
N SER A 405 -25.02 10.88 -17.93
CA SER A 405 -26.23 10.87 -17.09
C SER A 405 -26.23 12.08 -16.16
N ASN A 406 -27.40 12.68 -15.98
CA ASN A 406 -27.53 13.79 -15.03
C ASN A 406 -27.52 13.28 -13.59
N TYR A 407 -26.32 13.12 -13.01
CA TYR A 407 -26.13 12.69 -11.62
C TYR A 407 -26.49 13.80 -10.61
N LEU A 408 -26.83 15.01 -11.08
CA LEU A 408 -27.18 16.15 -10.21
C LEU A 408 -28.65 16.12 -9.77
N SER A 409 -29.51 15.36 -10.47
CA SER A 409 -30.88 15.19 -10.00
C SER A 409 -30.90 14.42 -8.69
N LYS A 410 -31.78 14.80 -7.77
CA LYS A 410 -31.93 14.15 -6.46
C LYS A 410 -32.20 12.64 -6.59
N GLU A 411 -33.01 12.27 -7.58
CA GLU A 411 -33.40 10.88 -7.83
C GLU A 411 -32.18 10.04 -8.29
N ASN A 412 -31.42 10.54 -9.26
CA ASN A 412 -30.23 9.86 -9.77
C ASN A 412 -29.11 9.78 -8.72
N SER A 413 -28.95 10.83 -7.92
CA SER A 413 -28.00 10.82 -6.80
C SER A 413 -28.35 9.74 -5.78
N LEU A 414 -29.63 9.60 -5.40
CA LEU A 414 -30.08 8.54 -4.49
C LEU A 414 -29.89 7.14 -5.08
N ALA A 415 -30.17 6.95 -6.37
CA ALA A 415 -29.93 5.68 -7.06
C ALA A 415 -28.44 5.31 -7.03
N LEU A 416 -27.55 6.28 -7.27
CA LEU A 416 -26.10 6.08 -7.22
C LEU A 416 -25.60 5.80 -5.80
N GLU A 417 -26.15 6.49 -4.77
CA GLU A 417 -25.86 6.20 -3.36
C GLU A 417 -26.23 4.75 -3.02
N TYR A 418 -27.42 4.31 -3.42
CA TYR A 418 -27.88 2.93 -3.19
C TYR A 418 -26.99 1.90 -3.89
N ALA A 419 -26.65 2.11 -5.19
CA ALA A 419 -25.77 1.23 -5.93
C ALA A 419 -24.38 1.16 -5.29
N THR A 420 -23.83 2.30 -4.87
CA THR A 420 -22.54 2.39 -4.20
C THR A 420 -22.56 1.65 -2.86
N ASN A 421 -23.62 1.83 -2.06
CA ASN A 421 -23.77 1.15 -0.77
C ASN A 421 -23.84 -0.36 -0.97
N SER A 422 -24.64 -0.83 -1.93
CA SER A 422 -24.79 -2.26 -2.23
C SER A 422 -23.47 -2.89 -2.67
N TYR A 423 -22.77 -2.22 -3.59
CA TYR A 423 -21.46 -2.66 -4.09
C TYR A 423 -20.41 -2.74 -2.97
N LEU A 424 -20.28 -1.70 -2.15
CA LEU A 424 -19.30 -1.68 -1.06
C LEU A 424 -19.70 -2.65 0.07
N ASN A 425 -20.98 -2.80 0.39
CA ASN A 425 -21.44 -3.79 1.39
C ASN A 425 -21.05 -5.21 0.98
N ALA A 426 -21.29 -5.59 -0.28
CA ALA A 426 -20.93 -6.91 -0.79
C ALA A 426 -19.42 -7.15 -0.70
N ASN A 427 -18.62 -6.27 -1.30
CA ASN A 427 -17.17 -6.43 -1.32
C ASN A 427 -16.53 -6.43 0.07
N ILE A 428 -17.00 -5.58 0.98
CA ILE A 428 -16.50 -5.55 2.36
C ILE A 428 -16.90 -6.81 3.10
N THR A 429 -18.11 -7.32 2.89
CA THR A 429 -18.59 -8.55 3.53
C THR A 429 -17.76 -9.75 3.08
N ASP A 430 -17.55 -9.91 1.77
CA ASP A 430 -16.72 -10.98 1.20
C ASP A 430 -15.28 -10.90 1.71
N PHE A 431 -14.71 -9.71 1.72
CA PHE A 431 -13.38 -9.45 2.29
C PHE A 431 -13.30 -9.87 3.77
N LEU A 432 -14.29 -9.51 4.62
CA LEU A 432 -14.30 -9.87 6.03
C LEU A 432 -14.41 -11.38 6.24
N TYR A 433 -15.24 -12.07 5.45
CA TYR A 433 -15.31 -13.53 5.49
C TYR A 433 -14.01 -14.19 5.02
N LYS A 434 -13.33 -13.65 4.00
CA LYS A 434 -11.99 -14.11 3.61
C LYS A 434 -11.01 -14.01 4.79
N THR A 435 -10.98 -12.86 5.50
CA THR A 435 -10.08 -12.68 6.65
C THR A 435 -10.32 -13.67 7.77
N SER A 436 -11.58 -14.03 8.03
CA SER A 436 -11.95 -14.93 9.12
C SER A 436 -11.90 -16.41 8.72
N LYS A 437 -12.41 -16.78 7.54
CA LYS A 437 -12.54 -18.19 7.14
C LYS A 437 -11.32 -18.75 6.44
N GLU A 438 -10.73 -17.98 5.53
CA GLU A 438 -9.58 -18.43 4.75
C GLU A 438 -8.26 -18.09 5.46
N LEU A 439 -8.02 -16.81 5.74
CA LEU A 439 -6.79 -16.35 6.36
C LEU A 439 -6.74 -16.62 7.88
N LYS A 440 -7.89 -16.68 8.54
CA LYS A 440 -8.02 -16.89 9.99
C LYS A 440 -7.15 -15.93 10.80
N SER A 441 -7.06 -14.69 10.36
CA SER A 441 -6.17 -13.64 10.91
C SER A 441 -6.93 -12.33 11.11
N ASP A 442 -6.94 -11.82 12.35
CA ASP A 442 -7.48 -10.49 12.68
C ASP A 442 -6.41 -9.40 12.51
N PHE A 443 -5.90 -9.23 11.30
CA PHE A 443 -5.01 -8.11 11.00
C PHE A 443 -5.72 -6.75 10.94
N ILE A 444 -7.06 -6.75 10.91
CA ILE A 444 -7.87 -5.51 10.97
C ILE A 444 -7.79 -4.92 12.38
N GLY A 445 -7.79 -5.79 13.41
CA GLY A 445 -7.66 -5.41 14.80
C GLY A 445 -8.99 -5.25 15.53
N PHE A 446 -9.99 -6.07 15.20
CA PHE A 446 -11.27 -6.12 15.91
C PHE A 446 -11.11 -6.55 17.38
N GLY A 447 -10.08 -7.34 17.69
CA GLY A 447 -9.74 -7.74 19.04
C GLY A 447 -9.59 -6.57 20.01
N ARG A 448 -9.13 -5.41 19.52
CA ARG A 448 -9.04 -4.17 20.31
C ARG A 448 -10.40 -3.63 20.78
N ASN A 449 -11.46 -3.97 20.05
CA ASN A 449 -12.82 -3.66 20.46
C ASN A 449 -13.43 -4.83 21.28
N ALA A 450 -13.11 -6.07 20.92
CA ALA A 450 -13.59 -7.27 21.58
C ALA A 450 -13.15 -7.37 23.04
N VAL A 451 -11.90 -7.01 23.35
CA VAL A 451 -11.33 -7.07 24.72
C VAL A 451 -12.18 -6.30 25.74
N ARG A 452 -12.88 -5.26 25.30
CA ARG A 452 -13.75 -4.44 26.18
C ARG A 452 -14.98 -5.20 26.70
N SER A 453 -15.31 -6.35 26.09
CA SER A 453 -16.43 -7.21 26.52
C SER A 453 -16.05 -8.12 27.69
N PHE A 454 -14.78 -8.18 28.06
CA PHE A 454 -14.27 -9.02 29.14
C PHE A 454 -13.96 -8.19 30.38
N LYS A 455 -14.22 -8.77 31.55
CA LYS A 455 -14.04 -8.08 32.84
C LYS A 455 -12.58 -8.11 33.31
N THR A 456 -11.86 -9.16 32.97
CA THR A 456 -10.47 -9.37 33.36
C THR A 456 -9.60 -9.73 32.15
N MET A 457 -8.29 -9.51 32.26
CA MET A 457 -7.34 -9.94 31.23
C MET A 457 -7.20 -11.47 31.16
N ASP A 458 -7.49 -12.17 32.26
CA ASP A 458 -7.47 -13.63 32.27
C ASP A 458 -8.67 -14.20 31.50
N ASP A 459 -9.87 -13.59 31.63
CA ASP A 459 -11.02 -13.95 30.81
C ASP A 459 -10.73 -13.75 29.30
N TRP A 460 -10.05 -12.66 28.97
CA TRP A 460 -9.62 -12.38 27.60
C TRP A 460 -8.64 -13.44 27.08
N LYS A 461 -7.60 -13.76 27.83
CA LYS A 461 -6.61 -14.78 27.47
C LYS A 461 -7.27 -16.15 27.30
N ASN A 462 -8.17 -16.52 28.22
CA ASN A 462 -8.91 -17.79 28.16
C ASN A 462 -9.88 -17.87 26.97
N TYR A 463 -10.37 -16.73 26.52
CA TYR A 463 -11.25 -16.68 25.33
C TYR A 463 -10.49 -16.98 24.03
N ASP A 464 -9.20 -16.66 23.97
CA ASP A 464 -8.32 -16.91 22.82
C ASP A 464 -8.85 -16.32 21.52
N TRP A 465 -8.93 -14.98 21.51
CA TRP A 465 -9.54 -14.20 20.43
C TRP A 465 -9.02 -14.56 19.05
N LEU A 466 -7.69 -14.64 18.86
CA LEU A 466 -7.09 -14.87 17.55
C LEU A 466 -7.52 -16.20 16.94
N ASN A 467 -7.71 -17.24 17.76
CA ASN A 467 -8.26 -18.52 17.31
C ASN A 467 -9.78 -18.51 17.18
N LYS A 468 -10.50 -17.69 17.96
CA LYS A 468 -11.97 -17.57 17.87
C LYS A 468 -12.42 -16.68 16.70
N TYR A 469 -11.56 -15.80 16.21
CA TYR A 469 -11.88 -14.89 15.11
C TYR A 469 -12.38 -15.60 13.85
N GLN A 470 -11.89 -16.80 13.55
CA GLN A 470 -12.36 -17.61 12.42
C GLN A 470 -13.86 -17.93 12.46
N ASN A 471 -14.51 -17.85 13.64
CA ASN A 471 -15.94 -18.09 13.82
C ASN A 471 -16.77 -16.80 13.78
N SER A 472 -16.17 -15.67 13.47
CA SER A 472 -16.86 -14.38 13.44
C SER A 472 -17.97 -14.34 12.40
N GLU A 473 -19.04 -13.63 12.77
CA GLU A 473 -20.13 -13.21 11.90
C GLU A 473 -20.12 -11.71 11.73
N PHE A 474 -20.41 -11.26 10.52
CA PHE A 474 -20.28 -9.86 10.14
C PHE A 474 -21.61 -9.26 9.71
N ASN A 475 -21.84 -8.02 10.14
CA ASN A 475 -22.91 -7.16 9.67
C ASN A 475 -22.29 -5.84 9.20
N VAL A 476 -22.35 -5.58 7.89
CA VAL A 476 -21.73 -4.40 7.26
C VAL A 476 -22.83 -3.43 6.84
N ASN A 477 -22.68 -2.17 7.23
CA ASN A 477 -23.59 -1.09 6.88
C ASN A 477 -22.79 0.06 6.31
N VAL A 478 -22.86 0.28 4.99
CA VAL A 478 -22.26 1.40 4.31
C VAL A 478 -23.32 2.46 4.02
N ASN A 479 -23.00 3.70 4.32
CA ASN A 479 -23.82 4.87 4.03
C ASN A 479 -23.00 5.90 3.27
N THR A 480 -23.26 6.01 1.98
CA THR A 480 -22.62 6.96 1.06
C THR A 480 -23.49 8.19 0.91
N THR A 481 -22.86 9.37 0.93
CA THR A 481 -23.49 10.62 0.55
C THR A 481 -22.79 11.16 -0.70
N VAL A 482 -23.52 11.24 -1.82
CA VAL A 482 -23.01 11.79 -3.07
C VAL A 482 -23.11 13.31 -3.01
N LYS A 483 -21.95 13.98 -3.12
CA LYS A 483 -21.88 15.45 -3.21
C LYS A 483 -21.94 15.85 -4.67
N SER A 484 -22.76 16.86 -4.99
CA SER A 484 -22.84 17.41 -6.35
C SER A 484 -21.47 17.92 -6.83
N SER A 485 -21.07 17.49 -8.03
CA SER A 485 -19.87 18.00 -8.69
C SER A 485 -20.28 19.09 -9.69
N TYR A 486 -19.74 20.29 -9.57
CA TYR A 486 -19.95 21.38 -10.52
C TYR A 486 -19.34 21.14 -11.92
N LEU A 487 -18.60 20.04 -12.10
CA LEU A 487 -17.83 19.75 -13.31
C LEU A 487 -18.59 18.96 -14.40
N LEU A 488 -19.84 18.56 -14.15
CA LEU A 488 -20.65 17.78 -15.11
C LEU A 488 -21.85 18.55 -15.66
N ILE A 489 -21.78 19.87 -15.68
CA ILE A 489 -22.72 20.71 -16.41
C ILE A 489 -22.13 20.96 -17.81
N GLY A 490 -22.43 20.08 -18.73
CA GLY A 490 -22.17 20.23 -20.14
C GLY A 490 -23.46 20.18 -20.92
#